data_21566f03b1f8116937479724fa855359
#
_entry.id   21566f03b1f8116937479724fa855359
#
_cell.length_a   1.000
_cell.length_b   1.000
_cell.length_c   1.000
_cell.angle_alpha   90.00
_cell.angle_beta   90.00
_cell.angle_gamma   90.00
#
_symmetry.space_group_name_H-M   'P 1'
#
loop_
_entity.id
_entity.type
_entity.pdbx_description
1 polymer ?
#
loop_
_entity_poly.entity_id
_entity_poly.type
_entity_poly.pdbx_seq_one_letter_code
_entity_poly.pdbx_strand_id
1 'polypeptide(L)'
;IIFSFIALPNTKVNGNDVSYVMIDDVFNKDWTDVSIKLNRSDGKSDFFKPEKINYKEEYLADKKILQNQFAWPLAFFTSRDFKLEVNVSYDNDKFEEFLKNTLILKGLKHPEDAKIVYKDGKYAIQSEIMGTYTTKEKLKEAILIALSERKESIDMSKISEQPKLKKDDKSLQDALSKYEKISKLKYEINIGSNKEVLDGELLANIFTFVDGELKPDEQKARDYVRRLAIKYDTFGMDRKFKTTGKGEITVPGKDGIYGWQIDVNKTKDLLVEKLLNFKSESIEPVFIHKGLYYDKEDDIGNTYIEIDLTRQHMWLYKEGKLLLETDIVTGEVSKKVET
;
A
#
# COMPACT_ATOMS: atom_id res chain seq x y z
N ILE A 1 -37.88 52.36 27.44
CA ILE A 1 -37.84 51.27 28.44
C ILE A 1 -37.80 49.89 27.80
N ILE A 2 -38.45 49.65 26.64
CA ILE A 2 -38.52 48.33 25.99
C ILE A 2 -37.12 47.88 25.50
N PHE A 3 -36.28 48.79 25.06
CA PHE A 3 -34.93 48.46 24.50
C PHE A 3 -33.86 48.11 25.57
N SER A 4 -34.15 48.22 26.86
CA SER A 4 -33.21 47.87 27.93
C SER A 4 -33.02 46.35 28.11
N PHE A 5 -33.91 45.55 27.56
CA PHE A 5 -33.95 44.09 27.74
C PHE A 5 -33.58 43.33 26.44
N ILE A 6 -33.34 44.05 25.35
CA ILE A 6 -33.05 43.44 24.03
C ILE A 6 -31.64 43.82 23.59
N ALA A 7 -30.89 42.88 23.07
CA ALA A 7 -29.59 43.12 22.50
C ALA A 7 -29.70 44.01 21.25
N LEU A 8 -28.82 45.01 21.15
CA LEU A 8 -28.80 45.98 20.05
C LEU A 8 -28.46 45.28 18.70
N PRO A 9 -28.82 45.90 17.57
CA PRO A 9 -28.39 45.43 16.26
C PRO A 9 -26.86 45.19 16.17
N ASN A 10 -26.41 44.23 15.37
CA ASN A 10 -25.00 43.86 15.19
C ASN A 10 -24.26 43.52 16.50
N THR A 11 -24.97 42.95 17.47
CA THR A 11 -24.43 42.47 18.74
C THR A 11 -24.12 40.99 18.63
N LYS A 12 -22.91 40.61 18.98
CA LYS A 12 -22.46 39.23 19.09
C LYS A 12 -22.04 38.91 20.51
N VAL A 13 -22.19 37.64 20.92
CA VAL A 13 -21.63 37.06 22.14
C VAL A 13 -20.83 35.84 21.74
N ASN A 14 -19.54 35.86 22.01
CA ASN A 14 -18.60 34.81 21.59
C ASN A 14 -18.71 34.46 20.09
N GLY A 15 -18.85 35.51 19.24
CA GLY A 15 -18.98 35.34 17.80
C GLY A 15 -20.40 35.02 17.28
N ASN A 16 -21.32 34.58 18.17
CA ASN A 16 -22.71 34.29 17.81
C ASN A 16 -23.55 35.57 17.75
N ASP A 17 -24.32 35.77 16.68
CA ASP A 17 -25.22 36.90 16.54
C ASP A 17 -26.39 36.72 17.51
N VAL A 18 -26.55 37.70 18.37
CA VAL A 18 -27.65 37.79 19.35
C VAL A 18 -28.49 39.06 19.15
N SER A 19 -28.38 39.72 18.01
CA SER A 19 -29.12 40.93 17.68
C SER A 19 -30.63 40.71 17.87
N TYR A 20 -31.26 41.66 18.54
CA TYR A 20 -32.71 41.63 18.83
C TYR A 20 -33.19 40.52 19.78
N VAL A 21 -32.32 39.72 20.35
CA VAL A 21 -32.64 38.68 21.34
C VAL A 21 -32.79 39.34 22.72
N MET A 22 -33.71 38.86 23.52
CA MET A 22 -33.79 39.30 24.93
C MET A 22 -32.51 38.91 25.66
N ILE A 23 -31.96 39.83 26.43
CA ILE A 23 -30.66 39.63 27.11
C ILE A 23 -30.72 38.41 28.04
N ASP A 24 -31.84 38.21 28.72
CA ASP A 24 -32.03 37.04 29.59
C ASP A 24 -32.04 35.74 28.81
N ASP A 25 -32.56 35.72 27.59
CA ASP A 25 -32.58 34.53 26.72
C ASP A 25 -31.20 34.21 26.16
N VAL A 26 -30.35 35.23 26.01
CA VAL A 26 -28.93 35.00 25.62
C VAL A 26 -28.20 34.17 26.69
N PHE A 27 -28.50 34.44 27.95
CA PHE A 27 -27.82 33.79 29.08
C PHE A 27 -28.51 32.51 29.59
N ASN A 28 -29.80 32.35 29.32
CA ASN A 28 -30.59 31.20 29.77
C ASN A 28 -31.13 30.40 28.60
N LYS A 29 -30.21 30.00 27.70
CA LYS A 29 -30.66 29.24 26.52
C LYS A 29 -31.28 27.90 26.91
N ASP A 30 -32.50 27.68 26.40
CA ASP A 30 -33.14 26.37 26.45
C ASP A 30 -32.55 25.45 25.38
N TRP A 31 -32.13 24.28 25.79
CA TRP A 31 -31.54 23.26 24.92
C TRP A 31 -32.53 22.15 24.54
N THR A 32 -33.79 22.21 25.01
CA THR A 32 -34.80 21.16 24.86
C THR A 32 -35.11 20.91 23.36
N ASP A 33 -35.24 21.97 22.58
CA ASP A 33 -35.59 21.89 21.16
C ASP A 33 -34.36 21.92 20.23
N VAL A 34 -33.16 21.97 20.80
CA VAL A 34 -31.94 21.99 20.00
C VAL A 34 -31.59 20.58 19.55
N SER A 35 -31.29 20.45 18.28
CA SER A 35 -30.88 19.19 17.68
C SER A 35 -29.76 19.44 16.62
N ILE A 36 -28.69 18.71 16.74
CA ILE A 36 -27.58 18.75 15.76
C ILE A 36 -27.66 17.53 14.86
N LYS A 37 -27.82 17.75 13.57
CA LYS A 37 -27.82 16.68 12.57
C LYS A 37 -26.39 16.24 12.25
N LEU A 38 -26.11 14.96 12.42
CA LEU A 38 -24.83 14.33 12.06
C LEU A 38 -24.96 13.72 10.67
N ASN A 39 -24.24 14.21 9.69
CA ASN A 39 -24.33 13.75 8.30
C ASN A 39 -23.07 13.00 7.90
N ARG A 40 -23.19 11.72 7.56
CA ARG A 40 -22.09 10.88 7.08
C ARG A 40 -22.09 10.83 5.55
N SER A 41 -20.91 10.76 4.95
CA SER A 41 -20.73 10.78 3.49
C SER A 41 -21.41 9.63 2.74
N ASP A 42 -21.70 8.50 3.41
CA ASP A 42 -22.41 7.36 2.83
C ASP A 42 -23.94 7.46 2.93
N GLY A 43 -24.47 8.65 3.28
CA GLY A 43 -25.90 8.94 3.36
C GLY A 43 -26.54 8.62 4.71
N LYS A 44 -25.82 8.02 5.65
CA LYS A 44 -26.34 7.81 7.01
C LYS A 44 -26.37 9.13 7.77
N SER A 45 -27.42 9.32 8.54
CA SER A 45 -27.54 10.47 9.43
C SER A 45 -28.11 10.05 10.79
N ASP A 46 -27.82 10.85 11.80
CA ASP A 46 -28.36 10.71 13.14
C ASP A 46 -28.53 12.11 13.75
N PHE A 47 -29.24 12.21 14.87
CA PHE A 47 -29.49 13.46 15.56
C PHE A 47 -28.96 13.41 16.98
N PHE A 48 -28.13 14.38 17.33
CA PHE A 48 -27.69 14.59 18.69
C PHE A 48 -28.55 15.66 19.34
N LYS A 49 -29.09 15.36 20.54
CA LYS A 49 -29.87 16.30 21.33
C LYS A 49 -29.14 16.63 22.63
N PRO A 50 -28.75 17.90 22.86
CA PRO A 50 -28.00 18.30 24.07
C PRO A 50 -28.73 18.02 25.39
N GLU A 51 -30.07 18.09 25.39
CA GLU A 51 -30.88 17.75 26.54
C GLU A 51 -30.63 16.34 27.09
N LYS A 52 -30.38 15.37 26.19
CA LYS A 52 -30.15 13.97 26.56
C LYS A 52 -28.92 13.75 27.41
N ILE A 53 -27.96 14.65 27.33
CA ILE A 53 -26.74 14.62 28.13
C ILE A 53 -26.73 15.66 29.25
N ASN A 54 -27.88 16.27 29.57
CA ASN A 54 -27.98 17.35 30.56
C ASN A 54 -27.01 18.51 30.27
N TYR A 55 -26.81 18.87 29.00
CA TYR A 55 -25.89 19.95 28.61
C TYR A 55 -26.38 21.30 29.16
N LYS A 56 -25.45 22.04 29.77
CA LYS A 56 -25.70 23.38 30.30
C LYS A 56 -24.52 24.29 30.04
N GLU A 57 -24.82 25.56 29.81
CA GLU A 57 -23.85 26.63 29.70
C GLU A 57 -24.14 27.64 30.80
N GLU A 58 -23.12 27.96 31.60
CA GLU A 58 -23.18 28.99 32.64
C GLU A 58 -22.15 30.06 32.33
N TYR A 59 -22.58 31.29 32.18
CA TYR A 59 -21.67 32.41 31.94
C TYR A 59 -21.07 32.84 33.27
N LEU A 60 -19.72 32.91 33.35
CA LEU A 60 -18.94 33.14 34.57
C LEU A 60 -18.84 34.61 34.97
N ALA A 61 -19.06 35.55 34.07
CA ALA A 61 -18.98 36.98 34.35
C ALA A 61 -20.36 37.56 34.75
N ASP A 62 -20.33 38.70 35.52
CA ASP A 62 -21.51 39.50 35.77
C ASP A 62 -22.32 39.67 34.49
N LYS A 63 -23.54 39.11 34.45
CA LYS A 63 -24.45 38.97 33.31
C LYS A 63 -24.89 40.32 32.72
N LYS A 64 -23.96 41.18 32.35
CA LYS A 64 -24.29 42.49 31.81
C LYS A 64 -23.69 42.64 30.42
N ILE A 65 -24.52 42.43 29.39
CA ILE A 65 -24.24 43.05 28.11
C ILE A 65 -24.42 44.55 28.35
N LEU A 66 -23.30 45.25 28.70
CA LEU A 66 -23.33 46.65 28.92
C LEU A 66 -23.52 47.36 27.57
N GLN A 67 -24.74 47.81 27.31
CA GLN A 67 -25.10 48.55 26.13
C GLN A 67 -25.76 49.85 26.48
N ASN A 68 -25.41 50.94 25.75
CA ASN A 68 -26.11 52.21 25.87
C ASN A 68 -27.37 52.19 25.02
N GLN A 69 -28.54 52.22 25.66
CA GLN A 69 -29.82 52.16 24.99
C GLN A 69 -30.10 53.34 24.05
N PHE A 70 -29.47 54.49 24.32
CA PHE A 70 -29.55 55.64 23.41
C PHE A 70 -28.69 55.49 22.13
N ALA A 71 -27.82 54.53 22.08
CA ALA A 71 -26.99 54.22 20.93
C ALA A 71 -27.72 53.33 19.85
N TRP A 72 -29.02 53.03 20.01
CA TRP A 72 -29.77 52.20 19.07
C TRP A 72 -29.61 52.62 17.58
N PRO A 73 -29.69 53.91 17.22
CA PRO A 73 -29.50 54.28 15.82
C PRO A 73 -28.10 54.07 15.30
N LEU A 74 -27.09 54.20 16.16
CA LEU A 74 -25.70 53.98 15.80
C LEU A 74 -25.33 52.47 15.79
N ALA A 75 -26.11 51.63 16.46
CA ALA A 75 -25.87 50.23 16.53
C ALA A 75 -26.01 49.48 15.20
N PHE A 76 -26.73 50.04 14.23
CA PHE A 76 -26.81 49.52 12.86
C PHE A 76 -25.49 49.66 12.08
N PHE A 77 -24.60 50.55 12.49
CA PHE A 77 -23.31 50.84 11.84
C PHE A 77 -22.11 50.35 12.63
N THR A 78 -22.30 49.81 13.84
CA THR A 78 -21.24 49.37 14.72
C THR A 78 -21.46 47.91 15.13
N SER A 79 -20.45 47.06 14.89
CA SER A 79 -20.48 45.68 15.39
C SER A 79 -19.85 45.59 16.77
N ARG A 80 -20.44 44.80 17.66
CA ARG A 80 -19.96 44.54 19.02
C ARG A 80 -19.91 43.06 19.23
N ASP A 81 -18.77 42.53 19.71
CA ASP A 81 -18.63 41.12 20.08
C ASP A 81 -18.17 41.04 21.56
N PHE A 82 -19.07 40.64 22.41
CA PHE A 82 -18.81 40.45 23.82
C PHE A 82 -18.17 39.06 24.01
N LYS A 83 -16.94 39.04 24.50
CA LYS A 83 -16.26 37.81 24.86
C LYS A 83 -16.56 37.47 26.32
N LEU A 84 -17.40 36.48 26.53
CA LEU A 84 -17.84 36.03 27.86
C LEU A 84 -17.24 34.63 28.08
N GLU A 85 -16.73 34.42 29.28
CA GLU A 85 -16.32 33.08 29.71
C GLU A 85 -17.56 32.22 29.98
N VAL A 86 -17.59 31.02 29.44
CA VAL A 86 -18.68 30.07 29.56
C VAL A 86 -18.17 28.81 30.22
N ASN A 87 -18.76 28.43 31.31
CA ASN A 87 -18.58 27.11 31.91
C ASN A 87 -19.57 26.14 31.31
N VAL A 88 -19.06 25.06 30.69
CA VAL A 88 -19.88 24.02 30.07
C VAL A 88 -19.90 22.82 30.99
N SER A 89 -21.09 22.32 31.29
CA SER A 89 -21.29 21.10 32.05
C SER A 89 -22.23 20.13 31.31
N TYR A 90 -21.95 18.86 31.40
CA TYR A 90 -22.77 17.78 30.83
C TYR A 90 -22.51 16.48 31.58
N ASP A 91 -23.44 15.55 31.46
CA ASP A 91 -23.35 14.19 31.98
C ASP A 91 -22.53 13.33 31.03
N ASN A 92 -21.29 13.00 31.45
CA ASN A 92 -20.36 12.24 30.63
C ASN A 92 -20.85 10.81 30.37
N ASP A 93 -21.51 10.16 31.32
CA ASP A 93 -21.99 8.78 31.18
C ASP A 93 -23.08 8.70 30.10
N LYS A 94 -24.01 9.66 30.12
CA LYS A 94 -25.05 9.78 29.08
C LYS A 94 -24.45 10.10 27.71
N PHE A 95 -23.38 10.90 27.68
CA PHE A 95 -22.70 11.19 26.41
C PHE A 95 -22.03 9.93 25.84
N GLU A 96 -21.33 9.16 26.68
CA GLU A 96 -20.74 7.88 26.26
C GLU A 96 -21.80 6.87 25.82
N GLU A 97 -22.95 6.84 26.48
CA GLU A 97 -24.09 6.03 26.07
C GLU A 97 -24.57 6.42 24.66
N PHE A 98 -24.74 7.71 24.39
CA PHE A 98 -25.09 8.20 23.05
C PHE A 98 -24.03 7.76 22.03
N LEU A 99 -22.73 7.97 22.30
CA LEU A 99 -21.65 7.59 21.41
C LEU A 99 -21.60 6.08 21.12
N LYS A 100 -21.98 5.26 22.08
CA LYS A 100 -22.10 3.80 21.93
C LYS A 100 -23.27 3.38 21.03
N ASN A 101 -24.37 4.12 21.10
CA ASN A 101 -25.63 3.74 20.46
C ASN A 101 -25.86 4.38 19.10
N THR A 102 -25.22 5.52 18.82
CA THR A 102 -25.40 6.26 17.56
C THR A 102 -25.10 5.41 16.32
N LEU A 103 -25.92 5.57 15.29
CA LEU A 103 -25.75 4.91 13.98
C LEU A 103 -24.53 5.45 13.22
N ILE A 104 -24.09 6.67 13.56
CA ILE A 104 -22.97 7.34 12.89
C ILE A 104 -21.65 6.57 13.07
N LEU A 105 -21.46 5.94 14.22
CA LEU A 105 -20.24 5.17 14.52
C LEU A 105 -20.35 3.67 14.16
N LYS A 106 -21.43 3.25 13.48
CA LYS A 106 -21.64 1.84 13.11
C LYS A 106 -21.28 1.58 11.65
N GLY A 107 -20.53 0.47 11.40
CA GLY A 107 -20.13 0.06 10.06
C GLY A 107 -19.21 1.07 9.37
N LEU A 108 -18.28 1.63 10.13
CA LEU A 108 -17.28 2.55 9.64
C LEU A 108 -16.29 1.83 8.71
N LYS A 109 -15.81 2.55 7.70
CA LYS A 109 -14.81 2.05 6.73
C LYS A 109 -13.60 2.98 6.75
N HIS A 110 -12.40 2.39 6.79
CA HIS A 110 -11.18 3.15 6.59
C HIS A 110 -11.11 3.65 5.15
N PRO A 111 -10.43 4.79 4.91
CA PRO A 111 -10.15 5.23 3.56
C PRO A 111 -9.15 4.29 2.88
N GLU A 112 -9.17 4.25 1.55
CA GLU A 112 -8.14 3.60 0.76
C GLU A 112 -7.41 4.66 -0.06
N ASP A 113 -6.09 4.57 -0.08
CA ASP A 113 -5.24 5.48 -0.86
C ASP A 113 -5.42 5.22 -2.37
N ALA A 114 -5.28 6.29 -3.15
CA ALA A 114 -5.14 6.16 -4.59
C ALA A 114 -3.87 5.35 -4.91
N LYS A 115 -3.93 4.50 -5.93
CA LYS A 115 -2.83 3.62 -6.32
C LYS A 115 -2.73 3.47 -7.83
N ILE A 116 -1.53 3.18 -8.30
CA ILE A 116 -1.32 2.85 -9.71
C ILE A 116 -1.62 1.38 -9.91
N VAL A 117 -2.46 1.09 -10.90
CA VAL A 117 -2.85 -0.25 -11.31
C VAL A 117 -2.51 -0.46 -12.78
N TYR A 118 -2.12 -1.70 -13.14
CA TYR A 118 -1.98 -2.12 -14.53
C TYR A 118 -3.25 -2.83 -14.95
N LYS A 119 -3.92 -2.31 -15.96
CA LYS A 119 -5.15 -2.89 -16.48
C LYS A 119 -5.24 -2.66 -17.99
N ASP A 120 -5.66 -3.69 -18.73
CA ASP A 120 -5.87 -3.63 -20.18
C ASP A 120 -4.64 -3.10 -20.96
N GLY A 121 -3.43 -3.52 -20.54
CA GLY A 121 -2.18 -3.15 -21.20
C GLY A 121 -1.67 -1.74 -20.87
N LYS A 122 -2.29 -1.04 -19.90
CA LYS A 122 -1.95 0.33 -19.53
C LYS A 122 -1.87 0.51 -18.02
N TYR A 123 -1.04 1.45 -17.59
CA TYR A 123 -1.07 1.94 -16.24
C TYR A 123 -2.13 3.03 -16.09
N ALA A 124 -2.84 3.02 -14.98
CA ALA A 124 -3.81 4.02 -14.63
C ALA A 124 -3.82 4.24 -13.12
N ILE A 125 -4.20 5.44 -12.70
CA ILE A 125 -4.44 5.71 -11.29
C ILE A 125 -5.87 5.28 -10.97
N GLN A 126 -6.00 4.30 -10.06
CA GLN A 126 -7.24 4.02 -9.37
C GLN A 126 -7.42 5.07 -8.29
N SER A 127 -8.53 5.81 -8.33
CA SER A 127 -8.83 6.84 -7.35
C SER A 127 -8.92 6.28 -5.94
N GLU A 128 -8.62 7.12 -4.99
CA GLU A 128 -8.84 6.87 -3.58
C GLU A 128 -10.31 6.58 -3.27
N ILE A 129 -10.54 5.86 -2.19
CA ILE A 129 -11.87 5.65 -1.62
C ILE A 129 -11.94 6.44 -0.31
N MET A 130 -12.86 7.39 -0.25
CA MET A 130 -13.09 8.16 0.96
C MET A 130 -13.72 7.26 2.02
N GLY A 131 -13.07 7.20 3.17
CA GLY A 131 -13.57 6.44 4.31
C GLY A 131 -14.68 7.18 5.07
N THR A 132 -15.25 6.47 6.03
CA THR A 132 -16.19 7.03 7.01
C THR A 132 -15.67 6.86 8.44
N TYR A 133 -14.44 6.31 8.59
CA TYR A 133 -13.87 6.01 9.89
C TYR A 133 -13.56 7.28 10.67
N THR A 134 -14.04 7.32 11.90
CA THR A 134 -13.75 8.35 12.89
C THR A 134 -13.82 7.72 14.29
N THR A 135 -13.26 8.38 15.28
CA THR A 135 -13.29 7.89 16.65
C THR A 135 -14.39 8.56 17.45
N LYS A 136 -14.75 7.96 18.61
CA LYS A 136 -15.71 8.54 19.55
C LYS A 136 -15.25 9.90 20.06
N GLU A 137 -13.96 10.03 20.33
CA GLU A 137 -13.33 11.24 20.84
C GLU A 137 -13.48 12.39 19.83
N LYS A 138 -13.17 12.14 18.56
CA LYS A 138 -13.35 13.14 17.50
C LYS A 138 -14.81 13.54 17.30
N LEU A 139 -15.74 12.58 17.38
CA LEU A 139 -17.16 12.90 17.29
C LEU A 139 -17.62 13.73 18.50
N LYS A 140 -17.18 13.36 19.72
CA LYS A 140 -17.48 14.10 20.94
C LYS A 140 -16.98 15.53 20.86
N GLU A 141 -15.73 15.73 20.47
CA GLU A 141 -15.13 17.04 20.27
C GLU A 141 -15.91 17.86 19.23
N ALA A 142 -16.23 17.27 18.07
CA ALA A 142 -16.99 17.94 17.01
C ALA A 142 -18.38 18.36 17.48
N ILE A 143 -19.06 17.55 18.30
CA ILE A 143 -20.36 17.88 18.87
C ILE A 143 -20.22 19.08 19.84
N LEU A 144 -19.22 19.06 20.73
CA LEU A 144 -18.99 20.16 21.67
C LEU A 144 -18.64 21.47 20.95
N ILE A 145 -17.84 21.41 19.90
CA ILE A 145 -17.55 22.57 19.03
C ILE A 145 -18.84 23.05 18.36
N ALA A 146 -19.63 22.15 17.80
CA ALA A 146 -20.90 22.53 17.14
C ALA A 146 -21.89 23.19 18.11
N LEU A 147 -21.93 22.72 19.35
CA LEU A 147 -22.76 23.36 20.40
C LEU A 147 -22.27 24.78 20.71
N SER A 148 -20.96 24.97 20.91
CA SER A 148 -20.37 26.28 21.20
C SER A 148 -20.56 27.28 20.05
N GLU A 149 -20.50 26.78 18.81
CA GLU A 149 -20.67 27.58 17.59
C GLU A 149 -22.13 27.68 17.10
N ARG A 150 -23.08 27.09 17.85
CA ARG A 150 -24.52 27.10 17.50
C ARG A 150 -24.81 26.47 16.13
N LYS A 151 -24.04 25.48 15.72
CA LYS A 151 -24.25 24.78 14.44
C LYS A 151 -25.39 23.78 14.56
N GLU A 152 -26.22 23.73 13.53
CA GLU A 152 -27.34 22.80 13.44
C GLU A 152 -26.96 21.46 12.81
N SER A 153 -25.76 21.36 12.23
CA SER A 153 -25.30 20.14 11.61
C SER A 153 -23.78 19.99 11.64
N ILE A 154 -23.34 18.73 11.62
CA ILE A 154 -21.93 18.32 11.49
C ILE A 154 -21.81 17.46 10.24
N ASP A 155 -20.91 17.88 9.35
CA ASP A 155 -20.44 17.06 8.25
C ASP A 155 -19.32 16.14 8.74
N MET A 156 -19.64 14.85 8.87
CA MET A 156 -18.73 13.84 9.38
C MET A 156 -17.50 13.64 8.48
N SER A 157 -17.57 14.00 7.21
CA SER A 157 -16.42 13.88 6.29
C SER A 157 -15.23 14.72 6.75
N LYS A 158 -15.48 15.82 7.46
CA LYS A 158 -14.44 16.73 7.98
C LYS A 158 -13.66 16.17 9.18
N ILE A 159 -14.24 15.20 9.89
CA ILE A 159 -13.61 14.55 11.06
C ILE A 159 -13.29 13.09 10.81
N SER A 160 -13.65 12.55 9.65
CA SER A 160 -13.29 11.22 9.22
C SER A 160 -11.81 11.17 8.78
N GLU A 161 -11.23 9.98 8.93
CA GLU A 161 -9.89 9.69 8.43
C GLU A 161 -9.83 9.95 6.92
N GLN A 162 -8.77 10.61 6.48
CA GLN A 162 -8.56 10.95 5.08
C GLN A 162 -7.55 9.99 4.44
N PRO A 163 -7.70 9.65 3.16
CA PRO A 163 -6.67 8.93 2.44
C PRO A 163 -5.38 9.76 2.40
N LYS A 164 -4.24 9.10 2.53
CA LYS A 164 -2.91 9.74 2.52
C LYS A 164 -2.49 10.15 1.11
N LEU A 165 -2.89 9.36 0.11
CA LEU A 165 -2.64 9.62 -1.30
C LEU A 165 -3.96 9.79 -2.04
N LYS A 166 -4.06 10.87 -2.82
CA LYS A 166 -5.19 11.15 -3.70
C LYS A 166 -4.76 11.07 -5.16
N LYS A 167 -5.71 10.85 -6.05
CA LYS A 167 -5.44 10.73 -7.50
C LYS A 167 -4.68 11.92 -8.08
N ASP A 168 -4.89 13.11 -7.51
CA ASP A 168 -4.31 14.37 -7.99
C ASP A 168 -2.93 14.67 -7.36
N ASP A 169 -2.42 13.78 -6.48
CA ASP A 169 -1.11 13.95 -5.87
C ASP A 169 0.00 13.90 -6.93
N LYS A 170 0.85 14.90 -6.91
CA LYS A 170 1.93 15.05 -7.88
C LYS A 170 2.87 13.85 -7.89
N SER A 171 3.20 13.31 -6.73
CA SER A 171 4.06 12.12 -6.61
C SER A 171 3.48 10.90 -7.34
N LEU A 172 2.17 10.72 -7.28
CA LEU A 172 1.47 9.63 -7.95
C LEU A 172 1.39 9.85 -9.48
N GLN A 173 1.20 11.10 -9.91
CA GLN A 173 1.22 11.47 -11.34
C GLN A 173 2.63 11.30 -11.94
N ASP A 174 3.66 11.72 -11.22
CA ASP A 174 5.05 11.54 -11.61
C ASP A 174 5.41 10.04 -11.69
N ALA A 175 4.90 9.24 -10.75
CA ALA A 175 5.07 7.79 -10.76
C ALA A 175 4.34 7.14 -11.95
N LEU A 176 3.12 7.56 -12.28
CA LEU A 176 2.39 7.07 -13.46
C LEU A 176 3.22 7.30 -14.73
N SER A 177 3.79 8.49 -14.90
CA SER A 177 4.65 8.80 -16.04
C SER A 177 5.89 7.91 -16.11
N LYS A 178 6.45 7.51 -14.96
CA LYS A 178 7.57 6.55 -14.89
C LYS A 178 7.11 5.14 -15.25
N TYR A 179 5.95 4.69 -14.77
CA TYR A 179 5.38 3.39 -15.15
C TYR A 179 5.12 3.28 -16.65
N GLU A 180 4.63 4.34 -17.30
CA GLU A 180 4.46 4.38 -18.75
C GLU A 180 5.77 4.24 -19.51
N LYS A 181 6.85 4.77 -18.97
CA LYS A 181 8.20 4.57 -19.53
C LYS A 181 8.68 3.12 -19.34
N ILE A 182 8.49 2.57 -18.14
CA ILE A 182 8.86 1.19 -17.80
C ILE A 182 8.12 0.19 -18.69
N SER A 183 6.84 0.43 -18.97
CA SER A 183 6.04 -0.48 -19.82
C SER A 183 6.60 -0.62 -21.25
N LYS A 184 7.45 0.30 -21.69
CA LYS A 184 8.15 0.28 -22.99
C LYS A 184 9.51 -0.36 -22.91
N LEU A 185 10.01 -0.66 -21.71
CA LEU A 185 11.30 -1.31 -21.54
C LEU A 185 11.20 -2.80 -21.79
N LYS A 186 12.31 -3.37 -22.22
CA LYS A 186 12.45 -4.77 -22.51
C LYS A 186 13.82 -5.26 -22.04
N TYR A 187 13.81 -6.25 -21.18
CA TYR A 187 15.02 -6.91 -20.72
C TYR A 187 15.08 -8.31 -21.32
N GLU A 188 16.15 -8.63 -22.00
CA GLU A 188 16.41 -9.96 -22.55
C GLU A 188 17.26 -10.75 -21.55
N ILE A 189 16.73 -11.81 -20.98
CA ILE A 189 17.45 -12.69 -20.07
C ILE A 189 18.00 -13.87 -20.87
N ASN A 190 19.33 -13.93 -21.02
CA ASN A 190 20.00 -14.96 -21.80
C ASN A 190 20.45 -16.10 -20.88
N ILE A 191 19.95 -17.31 -21.13
CA ILE A 191 20.27 -18.52 -20.38
C ILE A 191 20.77 -19.57 -21.35
N GLY A 192 22.07 -19.65 -21.50
CA GLY A 192 22.69 -20.48 -22.56
C GLY A 192 22.20 -20.05 -23.94
N SER A 193 21.58 -20.96 -24.69
CA SER A 193 20.95 -20.69 -25.99
C SER A 193 19.54 -20.12 -25.91
N ASN A 194 18.96 -20.08 -24.73
CA ASN A 194 17.58 -19.63 -24.52
C ASN A 194 17.53 -18.14 -24.20
N LYS A 195 16.42 -17.50 -24.58
CA LYS A 195 16.12 -16.12 -24.30
C LYS A 195 14.75 -16.01 -23.65
N GLU A 196 14.70 -15.37 -22.52
CA GLU A 196 13.46 -14.92 -21.87
C GLU A 196 13.32 -13.43 -22.00
N VAL A 197 12.10 -12.96 -22.12
CA VAL A 197 11.80 -11.54 -22.22
C VAL A 197 11.04 -11.10 -20.98
N LEU A 198 11.57 -10.12 -20.29
CA LEU A 198 10.92 -9.43 -19.20
C LEU A 198 10.46 -8.07 -19.69
N ASP A 199 9.17 -7.96 -19.99
CA ASP A 199 8.52 -6.73 -20.47
C ASP A 199 7.06 -6.64 -19.97
N GLY A 200 6.37 -5.59 -20.39
CA GLY A 200 4.93 -5.43 -20.17
C GLY A 200 4.50 -5.63 -18.73
N GLU A 201 3.51 -6.49 -18.53
CA GLU A 201 2.93 -6.78 -17.22
C GLU A 201 3.90 -7.48 -16.26
N LEU A 202 4.74 -8.38 -16.77
CA LEU A 202 5.74 -9.07 -15.94
C LEU A 202 6.75 -8.09 -15.35
N LEU A 203 7.22 -7.16 -16.16
CA LEU A 203 8.12 -6.09 -15.71
C LEU A 203 7.42 -5.16 -14.74
N ALA A 204 6.19 -4.78 -15.07
CA ALA A 204 5.35 -3.95 -14.23
C ALA A 204 5.19 -4.48 -12.81
N ASN A 205 4.94 -5.78 -12.71
CA ASN A 205 4.71 -6.43 -11.42
C ASN A 205 5.94 -6.44 -10.51
N ILE A 206 7.14 -6.23 -11.06
CA ILE A 206 8.36 -6.14 -10.25
C ILE A 206 8.49 -4.79 -9.55
N PHE A 207 7.87 -3.73 -10.08
CA PHE A 207 7.95 -2.42 -9.46
C PHE A 207 6.84 -2.21 -8.41
N THR A 208 7.16 -1.39 -7.41
CA THR A 208 6.22 -0.95 -6.39
C THR A 208 6.41 0.54 -6.12
N PHE A 209 5.31 1.22 -5.77
CA PHE A 209 5.32 2.63 -5.40
C PHE A 209 5.27 2.72 -3.87
N VAL A 210 6.38 3.18 -3.27
CA VAL A 210 6.53 3.32 -1.83
C VAL A 210 7.15 4.68 -1.51
N ASP A 211 6.60 5.38 -0.55
CA ASP A 211 7.09 6.68 -0.05
C ASP A 211 7.30 7.73 -1.15
N GLY A 212 6.40 7.77 -2.12
CA GLY A 212 6.48 8.72 -3.24
C GLY A 212 7.45 8.34 -4.35
N GLU A 213 8.10 7.19 -4.27
CA GLU A 213 9.06 6.70 -5.25
C GLU A 213 8.67 5.36 -5.85
N LEU A 214 8.99 5.20 -7.13
CA LEU A 214 8.85 3.95 -7.85
C LEU A 214 10.17 3.18 -7.80
N LYS A 215 10.15 2.00 -7.18
CA LYS A 215 11.34 1.16 -7.00
C LYS A 215 11.06 -0.28 -7.38
N PRO A 216 12.06 -1.04 -7.85
CA PRO A 216 11.96 -2.49 -7.96
C PRO A 216 11.73 -3.10 -6.56
N ASP A 217 10.79 -4.00 -6.47
CA ASP A 217 10.53 -4.81 -5.29
C ASP A 217 11.45 -6.03 -5.30
N GLU A 218 12.32 -6.12 -4.32
CA GLU A 218 13.33 -7.20 -4.25
C GLU A 218 12.71 -8.59 -4.14
N GLN A 219 11.59 -8.72 -3.42
CA GLN A 219 10.94 -10.01 -3.27
C GLN A 219 10.31 -10.46 -4.60
N LYS A 220 9.64 -9.56 -5.30
CA LYS A 220 9.05 -9.86 -6.61
C LYS A 220 10.13 -10.15 -7.68
N ALA A 221 11.24 -9.42 -7.64
CA ALA A 221 12.40 -9.70 -8.48
C ALA A 221 12.97 -11.10 -8.19
N ARG A 222 13.11 -11.47 -6.91
CA ARG A 222 13.54 -12.80 -6.47
C ARG A 222 12.59 -13.89 -6.97
N ASP A 223 11.29 -13.68 -6.84
CA ASP A 223 10.28 -14.66 -7.26
C ASP A 223 10.29 -14.84 -8.78
N TYR A 224 10.56 -13.78 -9.53
CA TYR A 224 10.77 -13.87 -10.98
C TYR A 224 12.01 -14.73 -11.30
N VAL A 225 13.16 -14.44 -10.68
CA VAL A 225 14.40 -15.19 -10.91
C VAL A 225 14.24 -16.65 -10.48
N ARG A 226 13.52 -16.92 -9.36
CA ARG A 226 13.23 -18.28 -8.93
C ARG A 226 12.43 -19.06 -9.99
N ARG A 227 11.47 -18.42 -10.66
CA ARG A 227 10.75 -19.06 -11.76
C ARG A 227 11.66 -19.39 -12.94
N LEU A 228 12.63 -18.52 -13.24
CA LEU A 228 13.64 -18.82 -14.24
C LEU A 228 14.49 -20.02 -13.83
N ALA A 229 14.96 -20.07 -12.58
CA ALA A 229 15.71 -21.20 -12.06
C ALA A 229 14.93 -22.52 -12.17
N ILE A 230 13.67 -22.54 -11.72
CA ILE A 230 12.80 -23.74 -11.84
C ILE A 230 12.64 -24.18 -13.31
N LYS A 231 12.56 -23.22 -14.23
CA LYS A 231 12.36 -23.51 -15.65
C LYS A 231 13.63 -24.00 -16.34
N TYR A 232 14.78 -23.47 -15.93
CA TYR A 232 16.03 -23.61 -16.72
C TYR A 232 17.16 -24.34 -16.01
N ASP A 233 17.12 -24.56 -14.70
CA ASP A 233 18.18 -25.31 -14.02
C ASP A 233 18.16 -26.78 -14.46
N THR A 234 19.34 -27.32 -14.76
CA THR A 234 19.59 -28.72 -15.08
C THR A 234 20.48 -29.43 -14.06
N PHE A 235 21.00 -28.70 -13.09
CA PHE A 235 21.80 -29.27 -12.01
C PHE A 235 20.95 -30.26 -11.19
N GLY A 236 21.52 -31.46 -10.97
CA GLY A 236 20.82 -32.51 -10.22
C GLY A 236 19.69 -33.22 -10.98
N MET A 237 19.51 -32.95 -12.28
CA MET A 237 18.50 -33.66 -13.10
C MET A 237 19.05 -35.02 -13.57
N ASP A 238 18.16 -36.01 -13.60
CA ASP A 238 18.45 -37.29 -14.26
C ASP A 238 18.59 -37.09 -15.76
N ARG A 239 19.58 -37.78 -16.36
CA ARG A 239 19.84 -37.66 -17.79
C ARG A 239 19.74 -38.98 -18.48
N LYS A 240 19.06 -39.02 -19.62
CA LYS A 240 19.12 -40.14 -20.53
C LYS A 240 20.42 -40.07 -21.32
N PHE A 241 21.16 -41.15 -21.26
CA PHE A 241 22.46 -41.22 -21.94
C PHE A 241 22.54 -42.48 -22.77
N LYS A 242 22.90 -42.34 -24.05
CA LYS A 242 23.13 -43.45 -24.98
C LYS A 242 24.54 -43.94 -24.87
N THR A 243 24.74 -45.05 -24.17
CA THR A 243 26.06 -45.60 -23.93
C THR A 243 26.65 -46.33 -25.14
N THR A 244 27.95 -46.48 -25.13
CA THR A 244 28.69 -47.30 -26.10
C THR A 244 28.47 -48.78 -25.79
N GLY A 245 27.59 -49.42 -26.57
CA GLY A 245 27.41 -50.88 -26.51
C GLY A 245 26.37 -51.43 -25.50
N LYS A 246 25.68 -50.57 -24.69
CA LYS A 246 24.62 -51.05 -23.77
C LYS A 246 23.25 -50.41 -24.00
N GLY A 247 23.16 -49.53 -25.03
CA GLY A 247 21.89 -48.79 -25.28
C GLY A 247 21.71 -47.58 -24.39
N GLU A 248 20.48 -47.12 -24.21
CA GLU A 248 20.12 -45.95 -23.42
C GLU A 248 20.04 -46.34 -21.94
N ILE A 249 20.65 -45.54 -21.07
CA ILE A 249 20.54 -45.64 -19.61
C ILE A 249 20.07 -44.31 -19.05
N THR A 250 19.56 -44.32 -17.81
CA THR A 250 19.32 -43.11 -17.03
C THR A 250 20.49 -42.91 -16.07
N VAL A 251 21.23 -41.79 -16.23
CA VAL A 251 22.27 -41.36 -15.30
C VAL A 251 21.61 -40.51 -14.22
N PRO A 252 21.63 -40.96 -12.95
CA PRO A 252 21.05 -40.19 -11.86
C PRO A 252 21.78 -38.87 -11.65
N GLY A 253 21.06 -37.75 -11.60
CA GLY A 253 21.63 -36.43 -11.37
C GLY A 253 21.85 -36.11 -9.90
N LYS A 254 21.15 -36.80 -9.00
CA LYS A 254 21.14 -36.49 -7.54
C LYS A 254 22.51 -36.47 -6.90
N ASP A 255 23.42 -37.36 -7.32
CA ASP A 255 24.76 -37.48 -6.78
C ASP A 255 25.81 -36.85 -7.70
N GLY A 256 25.39 -36.22 -8.78
CA GLY A 256 26.24 -35.54 -9.76
C GLY A 256 26.39 -34.03 -9.45
N ILE A 257 27.52 -33.48 -9.93
CA ILE A 257 27.83 -32.04 -9.77
C ILE A 257 27.72 -31.27 -11.10
N TYR A 258 27.19 -31.91 -12.14
CA TYR A 258 27.10 -31.33 -13.48
C TYR A 258 25.71 -30.71 -13.72
N GLY A 259 25.72 -29.64 -14.51
CA GLY A 259 24.52 -28.95 -14.97
C GLY A 259 24.59 -27.45 -14.72
N TRP A 260 23.48 -26.81 -15.07
CA TRP A 260 23.30 -25.38 -14.91
C TRP A 260 22.49 -25.09 -13.68
N GLN A 261 22.95 -24.15 -12.86
CA GLN A 261 22.22 -23.71 -11.66
C GLN A 261 22.34 -22.20 -11.50
N ILE A 262 21.22 -21.51 -11.55
CA ILE A 262 21.14 -20.07 -11.35
C ILE A 262 21.35 -19.73 -9.86
N ASP A 263 22.27 -18.79 -9.58
CA ASP A 263 22.34 -18.13 -8.29
C ASP A 263 21.21 -17.12 -8.18
N VAL A 264 20.10 -17.53 -7.55
CA VAL A 264 18.88 -16.73 -7.43
C VAL A 264 19.16 -15.38 -6.73
N ASN A 265 20.02 -15.37 -5.72
CA ASN A 265 20.29 -14.15 -4.97
C ASN A 265 21.11 -13.15 -5.78
N LYS A 266 22.24 -13.59 -6.33
CA LYS A 266 23.10 -12.71 -7.14
C LYS A 266 22.41 -12.27 -8.42
N THR A 267 21.62 -13.14 -9.04
CA THR A 267 20.84 -12.76 -10.23
C THR A 267 19.76 -11.75 -9.90
N LYS A 268 19.09 -11.90 -8.74
CA LYS A 268 18.12 -10.92 -8.23
C LYS A 268 18.79 -9.56 -8.01
N ASP A 269 19.96 -9.54 -7.37
CA ASP A 269 20.70 -8.30 -7.12
C ASP A 269 21.08 -7.60 -8.42
N LEU A 270 21.61 -8.37 -9.39
CA LEU A 270 21.93 -7.87 -10.74
C LEU A 270 20.68 -7.35 -11.47
N LEU A 271 19.58 -8.07 -11.41
CA LEU A 271 18.32 -7.65 -12.04
C LEU A 271 17.84 -6.33 -11.43
N VAL A 272 17.81 -6.20 -10.11
CA VAL A 272 17.40 -4.96 -9.41
C VAL A 272 18.31 -3.80 -9.82
N GLU A 273 19.63 -3.99 -9.85
CA GLU A 273 20.58 -2.96 -10.31
C GLU A 273 20.26 -2.49 -11.74
N LYS A 274 20.00 -3.43 -12.65
CA LYS A 274 19.67 -3.11 -14.05
C LYS A 274 18.34 -2.40 -14.19
N LEU A 275 17.33 -2.81 -13.40
CA LEU A 275 16.02 -2.18 -13.40
C LEU A 275 16.07 -0.72 -12.91
N LEU A 276 16.95 -0.38 -11.97
CA LEU A 276 17.14 0.99 -11.49
C LEU A 276 17.69 1.94 -12.57
N ASN A 277 18.36 1.44 -13.61
CA ASN A 277 18.86 2.25 -14.71
C ASN A 277 17.76 2.67 -15.71
N PHE A 278 16.57 2.08 -15.63
CA PHE A 278 15.43 2.36 -16.54
C PHE A 278 15.80 2.29 -18.03
N LYS A 279 16.61 1.32 -18.41
CA LYS A 279 17.08 1.14 -19.79
C LYS A 279 16.96 -0.30 -20.21
N SER A 280 16.44 -0.54 -21.43
CA SER A 280 16.40 -1.88 -22.03
C SER A 280 17.80 -2.44 -22.15
N GLU A 281 18.05 -3.61 -21.59
CA GLU A 281 19.34 -4.28 -21.56
C GLU A 281 19.19 -5.78 -21.73
N SER A 282 20.28 -6.42 -22.09
CA SER A 282 20.44 -7.87 -22.06
C SER A 282 21.12 -8.28 -20.76
N ILE A 283 20.61 -9.29 -20.08
CA ILE A 283 21.08 -9.77 -18.79
C ILE A 283 21.41 -11.24 -18.91
N GLU A 284 22.62 -11.64 -18.51
CA GLU A 284 22.98 -13.02 -18.29
C GLU A 284 22.85 -13.32 -16.78
N PRO A 285 22.09 -14.34 -16.36
CA PRO A 285 22.00 -14.73 -14.95
C PRO A 285 23.38 -15.11 -14.40
N VAL A 286 23.56 -14.89 -13.11
CA VAL A 286 24.72 -15.41 -12.39
C VAL A 286 24.45 -16.88 -12.06
N PHE A 287 25.43 -17.73 -12.38
CA PHE A 287 25.31 -19.18 -12.16
C PHE A 287 26.20 -19.64 -11.00
N ILE A 288 25.71 -20.56 -10.18
CA ILE A 288 26.49 -21.33 -9.22
C ILE A 288 27.29 -22.41 -9.97
N HIS A 289 26.61 -23.10 -10.88
CA HIS A 289 27.17 -24.13 -11.73
C HIS A 289 26.83 -23.85 -13.19
N LYS A 290 27.77 -24.11 -14.08
CA LYS A 290 27.61 -23.99 -15.53
C LYS A 290 28.01 -25.29 -16.18
N GLY A 291 27.16 -25.89 -16.99
CA GLY A 291 27.47 -26.97 -17.88
C GLY A 291 28.20 -26.46 -19.13
N LEU A 292 28.78 -27.38 -19.93
CA LEU A 292 29.47 -27.05 -21.20
C LEU A 292 28.45 -26.60 -22.26
N TYR A 293 27.30 -27.28 -22.31
CA TYR A 293 26.19 -26.97 -23.22
C TYR A 293 24.95 -26.66 -22.40
N TYR A 294 24.05 -25.88 -22.98
CA TYR A 294 22.73 -25.68 -22.40
C TYR A 294 21.68 -26.36 -23.29
N ASP A 295 21.19 -27.49 -22.87
CA ASP A 295 20.01 -28.13 -23.37
C ASP A 295 19.35 -28.87 -22.20
N LYS A 296 18.02 -28.75 -22.02
CA LYS A 296 17.33 -29.38 -20.92
C LYS A 296 17.24 -30.90 -21.08
N GLU A 297 17.28 -31.40 -22.30
CA GLU A 297 17.19 -32.84 -22.59
C GLU A 297 18.58 -33.48 -22.75
N ASP A 298 19.56 -32.78 -23.34
CA ASP A 298 20.91 -33.24 -23.53
C ASP A 298 21.94 -32.12 -23.31
N ASP A 299 22.26 -31.86 -22.06
CA ASP A 299 23.29 -30.88 -21.67
C ASP A 299 24.72 -31.47 -21.59
N ILE A 300 24.90 -32.77 -21.85
CA ILE A 300 26.18 -33.43 -21.94
C ILE A 300 26.84 -33.11 -23.29
N GLY A 301 26.07 -33.12 -24.38
CA GLY A 301 26.52 -32.87 -25.74
C GLY A 301 27.39 -34.00 -26.27
N ASN A 302 28.21 -33.66 -27.26
CA ASN A 302 28.98 -34.65 -28.06
C ASN A 302 30.48 -34.73 -27.72
N THR A 303 30.90 -34.09 -26.60
CA THR A 303 32.30 -34.15 -26.14
C THR A 303 32.30 -34.59 -24.68
N TYR A 304 32.66 -35.84 -24.43
CA TYR A 304 32.61 -36.44 -23.11
C TYR A 304 33.58 -37.63 -23.00
N ILE A 305 33.81 -38.07 -21.77
CA ILE A 305 34.44 -39.34 -21.43
C ILE A 305 33.36 -40.25 -20.87
N GLU A 306 33.19 -41.43 -21.47
CA GLU A 306 32.35 -42.50 -20.93
C GLU A 306 33.24 -43.53 -20.25
N ILE A 307 32.87 -43.90 -19.02
CA ILE A 307 33.54 -44.89 -18.21
C ILE A 307 32.56 -46.00 -17.82
N ASP A 308 32.78 -47.22 -18.30
CA ASP A 308 32.02 -48.38 -17.87
C ASP A 308 32.76 -49.07 -16.70
N LEU A 309 32.31 -48.84 -15.47
CA LEU A 309 32.90 -49.40 -14.27
C LEU A 309 32.82 -50.92 -14.24
N THR A 310 31.82 -51.52 -14.85
CA THR A 310 31.64 -52.96 -14.90
C THR A 310 32.62 -53.64 -15.84
N ARG A 311 32.89 -53.00 -16.97
CA ARG A 311 33.83 -53.54 -17.99
C ARG A 311 35.27 -53.04 -17.75
N GLN A 312 35.46 -52.09 -16.84
CA GLN A 312 36.72 -51.39 -16.61
C GLN A 312 37.31 -50.83 -17.95
N HIS A 313 36.40 -50.11 -18.65
CA HIS A 313 36.73 -49.62 -20.00
C HIS A 313 36.31 -48.16 -20.16
N MET A 314 37.05 -47.37 -20.92
CA MET A 314 36.82 -45.93 -21.13
C MET A 314 36.81 -45.59 -22.65
N TRP A 315 35.90 -44.71 -23.02
CA TRP A 315 35.84 -44.09 -24.32
C TRP A 315 35.91 -42.56 -24.18
N LEU A 316 36.73 -41.92 -25.02
CA LEU A 316 36.78 -40.46 -25.15
C LEU A 316 36.16 -40.06 -26.46
N TYR A 317 35.10 -39.29 -26.41
CA TYR A 317 34.45 -38.68 -27.56
C TYR A 317 34.77 -37.18 -27.63
N LYS A 318 35.06 -36.67 -28.83
CA LYS A 318 35.13 -35.24 -29.11
C LYS A 318 34.33 -34.96 -30.40
N GLU A 319 33.37 -34.01 -30.25
CA GLU A 319 32.45 -33.65 -31.33
C GLU A 319 31.75 -34.90 -31.97
N GLY A 320 31.37 -35.87 -31.14
CA GLY A 320 30.75 -37.12 -31.58
C GLY A 320 31.69 -38.15 -32.20
N LYS A 321 32.99 -37.88 -32.31
CA LYS A 321 33.96 -38.81 -32.86
C LYS A 321 34.75 -39.50 -31.74
N LEU A 322 34.86 -40.82 -31.79
CA LEU A 322 35.70 -41.60 -30.90
C LEU A 322 37.18 -41.28 -31.14
N LEU A 323 37.85 -40.74 -30.16
CA LEU A 323 39.28 -40.40 -30.21
C LEU A 323 40.15 -41.41 -29.49
N LEU A 324 39.70 -41.97 -28.40
CA LEU A 324 40.45 -42.91 -27.60
C LEU A 324 39.50 -43.96 -27.01
N GLU A 325 39.94 -45.20 -27.02
CA GLU A 325 39.31 -46.32 -26.37
C GLU A 325 40.43 -47.13 -25.67
N THR A 326 40.24 -47.45 -24.37
CA THR A 326 41.25 -48.13 -23.58
C THR A 326 40.64 -48.80 -22.36
N ASP A 327 41.30 -49.88 -21.91
CA ASP A 327 41.03 -50.47 -20.62
C ASP A 327 41.54 -49.55 -19.51
N ILE A 328 40.82 -49.51 -18.39
CA ILE A 328 41.16 -48.71 -17.21
C ILE A 328 41.00 -49.58 -15.95
N VAL A 329 41.60 -49.11 -14.85
CA VAL A 329 41.40 -49.68 -13.53
C VAL A 329 40.81 -48.59 -12.62
N THR A 330 39.63 -48.84 -12.10
CA THR A 330 38.97 -47.89 -11.16
C THR A 330 39.20 -48.36 -9.73
N GLY A 331 38.98 -47.46 -8.76
CA GLY A 331 39.09 -47.78 -7.34
C GLY A 331 38.08 -48.83 -6.88
N GLU A 332 38.39 -49.53 -5.81
CA GLU A 332 37.53 -50.55 -5.21
C GLU A 332 36.72 -49.96 -4.06
N VAL A 333 35.42 -49.91 -4.21
CA VAL A 333 34.48 -49.32 -3.24
C VAL A 333 34.58 -50.02 -1.90
N SER A 334 34.82 -51.34 -1.88
CA SER A 334 34.93 -52.14 -0.63
C SER A 334 36.14 -51.72 0.23
N LYS A 335 37.17 -51.12 -0.37
CA LYS A 335 38.37 -50.62 0.33
C LYS A 335 38.35 -49.15 0.61
N LYS A 336 37.23 -48.48 0.39
CA LYS A 336 37.10 -47.01 0.51
C LYS A 336 38.19 -46.22 -0.27
N VAL A 337 38.66 -46.78 -1.36
CA VAL A 337 39.55 -46.07 -2.28
C VAL A 337 38.65 -45.29 -3.25
N GLU A 338 38.79 -43.99 -3.23
CA GLU A 338 38.03 -43.13 -4.13
C GLU A 338 38.44 -43.42 -5.60
N THR A 339 37.44 -43.55 -6.46
CA THR A 339 37.60 -43.73 -7.91
C THR A 339 37.83 -42.41 -8.60
#